data_c0633daf2c0ec08976e20b0d73e114ce
#
_entry.id   c0633daf2c0ec08976e20b0d73e114ce
#
_cell.length_a   1.000
_cell.length_b   1.000
_cell.length_c   1.000
_cell.angle_alpha   90.00
_cell.angle_beta   90.00
_cell.angle_gamma   90.00
#
_symmetry.space_group_name_H-M   'P 1'
#
loop_
_entity.id
_entity.type
_entity.pdbx_description
1 polymer ?
#
loop_
_entity_poly.entity_id
_entity_poly.type
_entity_poly.pdbx_seq_one_letter_code
_entity_poly.pdbx_strand_id
1 'polypeptide(L)'
;MKIKHIFMSGFDSFTKSAFKTKLKSDSGSAIVEFVALAIPLFIPVFIYLNHFSSVSVNEEIARSMAREVLRVYVLSDNESAARELSGKATQLLAKQWKLTNAEILSLRTNLECSRNPCLSAEGRIRLTITFSDEQTGRLVSASAQEHLSPWIS
;
A
#
# COMPACT_ATOMS: atom_id res chain seq x y z
N MET A 1 10.79 15.67 5.67
CA MET A 1 11.95 15.94 4.80
C MET A 1 13.27 16.05 5.61
N LYS A 2 13.48 15.23 6.65
CA LYS A 2 14.69 15.23 7.50
C LYS A 2 15.41 13.88 7.62
N ILE A 3 14.90 12.82 7.03
CA ILE A 3 15.46 11.44 7.13
C ILE A 3 16.60 11.21 6.13
N LYS A 4 16.66 11.96 5.04
CA LYS A 4 17.62 11.76 3.94
C LYS A 4 19.09 12.10 4.33
N HIS A 5 19.31 12.99 5.31
CA HIS A 5 20.67 13.41 5.71
C HIS A 5 21.32 12.50 6.76
N ILE A 6 20.54 11.79 7.57
CA ILE A 6 21.08 10.94 8.64
C ILE A 6 21.64 9.62 8.07
N PHE A 7 21.03 9.10 7.01
CA PHE A 7 21.42 7.81 6.43
C PHE A 7 22.73 7.90 5.61
N MET A 8 22.99 9.00 4.91
CA MET A 8 24.22 9.16 4.14
C MET A 8 25.46 9.41 5.01
N SER A 9 25.32 10.08 6.14
CA SER A 9 26.45 10.36 7.04
C SER A 9 26.94 9.10 7.79
N GLY A 10 26.06 8.17 8.11
CA GLY A 10 26.42 6.91 8.77
C GLY A 10 27.12 5.92 7.86
N PHE A 11 26.79 5.92 6.58
CA PHE A 11 27.35 4.99 5.61
C PHE A 11 28.79 5.34 5.22
N ASP A 12 29.10 6.63 5.08
CA ASP A 12 30.47 7.08 4.79
C ASP A 12 31.46 6.79 5.90
N SER A 13 30.99 6.82 7.17
CA SER A 13 31.84 6.52 8.33
C SER A 13 32.10 5.02 8.46
N PHE A 14 31.13 4.17 8.12
CA PHE A 14 31.25 2.74 8.20
C PHE A 14 32.19 2.17 7.13
N THR A 15 32.12 2.68 5.89
CA THR A 15 32.95 2.23 4.78
C THR A 15 34.41 2.63 4.95
N LYS A 16 34.70 3.81 5.53
CA LYS A 16 36.06 4.27 5.79
C LYS A 16 36.76 3.53 6.92
N SER A 17 36.01 3.03 7.92
CA SER A 17 36.59 2.29 9.04
C SER A 17 36.84 0.81 8.70
N ALA A 18 35.99 0.19 7.88
CA ALA A 18 36.11 -1.23 7.52
C ALA A 18 37.25 -1.53 6.53
N PHE A 19 37.70 -0.54 5.75
CA PHE A 19 38.72 -0.77 4.72
C PHE A 19 40.16 -0.59 5.21
N LYS A 20 40.38 -0.17 6.47
CA LYS A 20 41.72 0.00 7.05
C LYS A 20 42.24 -1.17 7.86
N THR A 21 41.50 -2.28 7.98
CA THR A 21 42.01 -3.48 8.61
C THR A 21 42.91 -4.24 7.63
N LYS A 22 44.18 -4.06 7.86
CA LYS A 22 45.39 -4.68 7.29
C LYS A 22 45.21 -6.17 7.05
N LEU A 23 45.05 -6.56 5.79
CA LEU A 23 45.17 -7.94 5.30
C LEU A 23 46.56 -8.47 5.63
N LYS A 24 46.72 -9.13 6.76
CA LYS A 24 47.89 -9.90 7.10
C LYS A 24 47.47 -11.13 7.90
N SER A 25 47.13 -12.18 7.19
CA SER A 25 47.48 -13.59 7.47
C SER A 25 46.71 -14.50 6.49
N ASP A 26 47.50 -15.22 5.76
CA ASP A 26 47.15 -16.29 4.85
C ASP A 26 46.72 -17.53 5.66
N SER A 27 45.42 -17.74 5.80
CA SER A 27 44.79 -19.05 6.05
C SER A 27 43.43 -18.84 6.76
N GLY A 28 42.39 -19.03 6.06
CA GLY A 28 41.02 -18.96 6.59
C GLY A 28 40.15 -17.79 6.02
N SER A 29 40.70 -17.02 5.07
CA SER A 29 40.20 -15.75 4.61
C SER A 29 39.01 -15.81 3.63
N ALA A 30 38.84 -16.91 2.89
CA ALA A 30 37.82 -16.97 1.83
C ALA A 30 36.37 -16.77 2.36
N ILE A 31 36.07 -17.29 3.53
CA ILE A 31 34.73 -17.16 4.13
C ILE A 31 34.53 -15.72 4.64
N VAL A 32 35.56 -15.15 5.26
CA VAL A 32 35.50 -13.78 5.80
C VAL A 32 35.45 -12.76 4.67
N GLU A 33 36.20 -12.94 3.59
CA GLU A 33 36.17 -12.13 2.39
C GLU A 33 34.81 -12.21 1.70
N PHE A 34 34.24 -13.39 1.56
CA PHE A 34 32.92 -13.59 0.99
C PHE A 34 31.84 -12.86 1.82
N VAL A 35 31.85 -13.02 3.13
CA VAL A 35 30.90 -12.37 4.03
C VAL A 35 31.07 -10.83 3.99
N ALA A 36 32.30 -10.34 3.96
CA ALA A 36 32.59 -8.92 3.89
C ALA A 36 32.14 -8.27 2.59
N LEU A 37 32.11 -9.02 1.49
CA LEU A 37 31.56 -8.56 0.21
C LEU A 37 30.04 -8.78 0.11
N ALA A 38 29.55 -9.89 0.63
CA ALA A 38 28.13 -10.25 0.55
C ALA A 38 27.24 -9.29 1.37
N ILE A 39 27.64 -8.97 2.60
CA ILE A 39 26.84 -8.08 3.48
C ILE A 39 26.56 -6.72 2.85
N PRO A 40 27.56 -5.93 2.38
CA PRO A 40 27.27 -4.62 1.80
C PRO A 40 26.51 -4.70 0.48
N LEU A 41 26.55 -5.83 -0.22
CA LEU A 41 25.77 -6.05 -1.43
C LEU A 41 24.31 -6.40 -1.11
N PHE A 42 24.08 -7.27 -0.13
CA PHE A 42 22.72 -7.74 0.19
C PHE A 42 21.91 -6.72 1.00
N ILE A 43 22.52 -5.95 1.89
CA ILE A 43 21.80 -4.95 2.69
C ILE A 43 21.00 -3.98 1.82
N PRO A 44 21.55 -3.29 0.80
CA PRO A 44 20.78 -2.39 -0.03
C PRO A 44 19.69 -3.09 -0.84
N VAL A 45 19.91 -4.34 -1.26
CA VAL A 45 18.90 -5.15 -1.95
C VAL A 45 17.73 -5.45 -1.03
N PHE A 46 17.98 -5.87 0.22
CA PHE A 46 16.92 -6.12 1.20
C PHE A 46 16.12 -4.84 1.53
N ILE A 47 16.80 -3.71 1.68
CA ILE A 47 16.12 -2.41 1.92
C ILE A 47 15.22 -2.07 0.73
N TYR A 48 15.71 -2.25 -0.49
CA TYR A 48 14.95 -1.99 -1.70
C TYR A 48 13.72 -2.91 -1.81
N LEU A 49 13.90 -4.22 -1.58
CA LEU A 49 12.80 -5.19 -1.62
C LEU A 49 11.73 -4.90 -0.57
N ASN A 50 12.10 -4.56 0.66
CA ASN A 50 11.15 -4.18 1.70
C ASN A 50 10.34 -2.94 1.31
N HIS A 51 10.99 -1.93 0.74
CA HIS A 51 10.31 -0.72 0.30
C HIS A 51 9.34 -0.98 -0.87
N PHE A 52 9.72 -1.85 -1.80
CA PHE A 52 8.86 -2.23 -2.92
C PHE A 52 7.66 -3.06 -2.46
N SER A 53 7.87 -3.96 -1.51
CA SER A 53 6.82 -4.82 -0.95
C SER A 53 5.71 -4.03 -0.27
N SER A 54 6.03 -2.97 0.48
CA SER A 54 5.01 -2.17 1.18
C SER A 54 4.06 -1.45 0.23
N VAL A 55 4.56 -0.92 -0.88
CA VAL A 55 3.73 -0.26 -1.91
C VAL A 55 2.73 -1.24 -2.53
N SER A 56 3.19 -2.44 -2.86
CA SER A 56 2.34 -3.48 -3.46
C SER A 56 1.23 -3.94 -2.51
N VAL A 57 1.52 -4.08 -1.21
CA VAL A 57 0.53 -4.47 -0.20
C VAL A 57 -0.57 -3.41 -0.06
N ASN A 58 -0.23 -2.14 -0.02
CA ASN A 58 -1.20 -1.05 0.14
C ASN A 58 -2.13 -0.92 -1.08
N GLU A 59 -1.63 -1.18 -2.28
CA GLU A 59 -2.47 -1.24 -3.48
C GLU A 59 -3.47 -2.41 -3.44
N GLU A 60 -3.04 -3.59 -2.98
CA GLU A 60 -3.94 -4.75 -2.81
C GLU A 60 -4.98 -4.53 -1.71
N ILE A 61 -4.61 -3.87 -0.61
CA ILE A 61 -5.57 -3.45 0.43
C ILE A 61 -6.62 -2.51 -0.18
N ALA A 62 -6.20 -1.46 -0.87
CA ALA A 62 -7.11 -0.52 -1.52
C ALA A 62 -8.06 -1.22 -2.51
N ARG A 63 -7.54 -2.15 -3.30
CA ARG A 63 -8.32 -2.94 -4.27
C ARG A 63 -9.34 -3.84 -3.59
N SER A 64 -8.94 -4.52 -2.52
CA SER A 64 -9.84 -5.38 -1.74
C SER A 64 -10.94 -4.57 -1.06
N MET A 65 -10.58 -3.43 -0.45
CA MET A 65 -11.54 -2.51 0.14
C MET A 65 -12.53 -1.98 -0.90
N ALA A 66 -12.06 -1.59 -2.08
CA ALA A 66 -12.92 -1.07 -3.15
C ALA A 66 -13.97 -2.12 -3.58
N ARG A 67 -13.56 -3.39 -3.71
CA ARG A 67 -14.48 -4.50 -4.06
C ARG A 67 -15.52 -4.75 -2.98
N GLU A 68 -15.11 -4.84 -1.72
CA GLU A 68 -16.01 -5.11 -0.61
C GLU A 68 -17.00 -3.96 -0.37
N VAL A 69 -16.54 -2.72 -0.41
CA VAL A 69 -17.40 -1.54 -0.26
C VAL A 69 -18.38 -1.44 -1.42
N LEU A 70 -17.94 -1.69 -2.66
CA LEU A 70 -18.82 -1.70 -3.82
C LEU A 70 -19.87 -2.80 -3.72
N ARG A 71 -19.49 -3.98 -3.24
CA ARG A 71 -20.42 -5.08 -3.01
C ARG A 71 -21.49 -4.73 -2.00
N VAL A 72 -21.13 -4.09 -0.89
CA VAL A 72 -22.09 -3.59 0.11
C VAL A 72 -23.04 -2.56 -0.51
N TYR A 73 -22.52 -1.68 -1.36
CA TYR A 73 -23.32 -0.69 -2.06
C TYR A 73 -24.36 -1.33 -2.98
N VAL A 74 -23.95 -2.28 -3.81
CA VAL A 74 -24.80 -2.94 -4.83
C VAL A 74 -25.87 -3.85 -4.20
N LEU A 75 -25.58 -4.44 -3.04
CA LEU A 75 -26.52 -5.33 -2.32
C LEU A 75 -27.53 -4.58 -1.45
N SER A 76 -27.47 -3.26 -1.40
CA SER A 76 -28.39 -2.47 -0.59
C SER A 76 -29.72 -2.24 -1.30
N ASP A 77 -30.82 -2.18 -0.53
CA ASP A 77 -32.18 -2.07 -1.05
C ASP A 77 -32.49 -0.71 -1.71
N ASN A 78 -31.79 0.34 -1.29
CA ASN A 78 -31.99 1.68 -1.82
C ASN A 78 -30.71 2.53 -1.72
N GLU A 79 -30.67 3.62 -2.47
CA GLU A 79 -29.47 4.44 -2.60
C GLU A 79 -29.04 5.14 -1.30
N SER A 80 -29.97 5.51 -0.44
CA SER A 80 -29.65 6.13 0.85
C SER A 80 -29.00 5.12 1.80
N ALA A 81 -29.54 3.91 1.91
CA ALA A 81 -28.96 2.82 2.66
C ALA A 81 -27.60 2.39 2.08
N ALA A 82 -27.48 2.33 0.75
CA ALA A 82 -26.25 2.00 0.06
C ALA A 82 -25.10 2.95 0.44
N ARG A 83 -25.36 4.26 0.44
CA ARG A 83 -24.38 5.27 0.83
C ARG A 83 -23.98 5.18 2.31
N GLU A 84 -24.96 4.98 3.19
CA GLU A 84 -24.70 4.84 4.62
C GLU A 84 -23.91 3.57 4.94
N LEU A 85 -24.36 2.42 4.43
CA LEU A 85 -23.72 1.13 4.67
C LEU A 85 -22.32 1.04 4.07
N SER A 86 -22.12 1.56 2.85
CA SER A 86 -20.81 1.60 2.21
C SER A 86 -19.83 2.51 2.98
N GLY A 87 -20.29 3.62 3.53
CA GLY A 87 -19.50 4.49 4.41
C GLY A 87 -19.06 3.78 5.68
N LYS A 88 -19.99 3.08 6.35
CA LYS A 88 -19.69 2.25 7.53
C LYS A 88 -18.73 1.11 7.19
N ALA A 89 -18.97 0.42 6.09
CA ALA A 89 -18.10 -0.66 5.60
C ALA A 89 -16.67 -0.16 5.35
N THR A 90 -16.51 1.01 4.72
CA THR A 90 -15.20 1.63 4.48
C THR A 90 -14.43 1.82 5.79
N GLN A 91 -15.09 2.35 6.83
CA GLN A 91 -14.44 2.57 8.12
C GLN A 91 -14.08 1.28 8.84
N LEU A 92 -14.95 0.26 8.78
CA LEU A 92 -14.71 -1.05 9.38
C LEU A 92 -13.55 -1.77 8.69
N LEU A 93 -13.53 -1.76 7.35
CA LEU A 93 -12.46 -2.37 6.56
C LEU A 93 -11.12 -1.66 6.79
N ALA A 94 -11.09 -0.34 6.87
CA ALA A 94 -9.88 0.41 7.18
C ALA A 94 -9.26 -0.04 8.52
N LYS A 95 -10.09 -0.26 9.55
CA LYS A 95 -9.64 -0.80 10.84
C LYS A 95 -9.22 -2.26 10.75
N GLN A 96 -9.96 -3.09 10.00
CA GLN A 96 -9.64 -4.51 9.81
C GLN A 96 -8.29 -4.69 9.11
N TRP A 97 -7.99 -3.89 8.11
CA TRP A 97 -6.72 -3.87 7.38
C TRP A 97 -5.61 -3.11 8.12
N LYS A 98 -5.91 -2.64 9.35
CA LYS A 98 -4.95 -1.95 10.23
C LYS A 98 -4.32 -0.70 9.61
N LEU A 99 -5.10 0.04 8.81
CA LEU A 99 -4.67 1.34 8.35
C LEU A 99 -4.38 2.24 9.55
N THR A 100 -3.34 3.04 9.45
CA THR A 100 -2.97 4.01 10.50
C THR A 100 -4.00 5.13 10.59
N ASN A 101 -3.99 5.88 11.68
CA ASN A 101 -4.90 7.01 11.84
C ASN A 101 -4.70 8.08 10.75
N ALA A 102 -3.45 8.29 10.31
CA ALA A 102 -3.14 9.23 9.23
C ALA A 102 -3.72 8.76 7.88
N GLU A 103 -3.60 7.48 7.56
CA GLU A 103 -4.17 6.86 6.38
C GLU A 103 -5.71 6.92 6.39
N ILE A 104 -6.34 6.63 7.54
CA ILE A 104 -7.80 6.73 7.72
C ILE A 104 -8.29 8.18 7.53
N LEU A 105 -7.57 9.17 8.04
CA LEU A 105 -7.91 10.58 7.85
C LEU A 105 -7.79 11.04 6.39
N SER A 106 -6.85 10.46 5.65
CA SER A 106 -6.65 10.73 4.22
C SER A 106 -7.58 9.92 3.31
N LEU A 107 -8.29 8.91 3.85
CA LEU A 107 -9.12 8.00 3.10
C LEU A 107 -10.28 8.73 2.41
N ARG A 108 -10.40 8.52 1.11
CA ARG A 108 -11.47 9.08 0.27
C ARG A 108 -12.08 7.97 -0.56
N THR A 109 -13.38 8.05 -0.72
CA THR A 109 -14.16 7.19 -1.61
C THR A 109 -14.81 8.03 -2.69
N ASN A 110 -14.62 7.67 -3.94
CA ASN A 110 -15.31 8.28 -5.08
C ASN A 110 -16.18 7.24 -5.75
N LEU A 111 -17.45 7.57 -5.96
CA LEU A 111 -18.44 6.71 -6.60
C LEU A 111 -18.89 7.35 -7.92
N GLU A 112 -18.72 6.61 -9.00
CA GLU A 112 -19.13 7.02 -10.35
C GLU A 112 -20.21 6.06 -10.87
N CYS A 113 -21.34 6.59 -11.29
CA CYS A 113 -22.46 5.82 -11.79
C CYS A 113 -22.75 6.19 -13.24
N SER A 114 -23.02 5.20 -14.08
CA SER A 114 -23.38 5.43 -15.47
C SER A 114 -24.83 5.89 -15.66
N ARG A 115 -25.67 5.65 -14.64
CA ARG A 115 -27.10 6.03 -14.63
C ARG A 115 -27.48 6.68 -13.30
N ASN A 116 -28.59 7.39 -13.27
CA ASN A 116 -29.18 7.96 -12.07
C ASN A 116 -30.65 7.51 -11.97
N PRO A 117 -31.08 6.85 -10.87
CA PRO A 117 -30.28 6.51 -9.68
C PRO A 117 -29.18 5.48 -9.99
N CYS A 118 -28.15 5.45 -9.11
CA CYS A 118 -26.98 4.57 -9.32
C CYS A 118 -27.36 3.08 -9.35
N LEU A 119 -28.30 2.68 -8.51
CA LEU A 119 -28.84 1.31 -8.43
C LEU A 119 -29.93 1.08 -9.50
N SER A 120 -29.68 1.43 -10.75
CA SER A 120 -30.57 1.18 -11.87
C SER A 120 -30.18 -0.10 -12.61
N ALA A 121 -31.18 -0.81 -13.17
CA ALA A 121 -30.95 -1.96 -14.02
C ALA A 121 -29.98 -1.61 -15.18
N GLU A 122 -29.08 -2.52 -15.53
CA GLU A 122 -28.01 -2.36 -16.53
C GLU A 122 -27.06 -1.17 -16.27
N GLY A 123 -27.07 -0.60 -15.06
CA GLY A 123 -26.13 0.42 -14.64
C GLY A 123 -24.72 -0.14 -14.42
N ARG A 124 -23.72 0.70 -14.56
CA ARG A 124 -22.34 0.42 -14.14
C ARG A 124 -21.98 1.35 -13.00
N ILE A 125 -21.40 0.79 -11.97
CA ILE A 125 -20.94 1.55 -10.80
C ILE A 125 -19.46 1.30 -10.67
N ARG A 126 -18.69 2.38 -10.55
CA ARG A 126 -17.26 2.33 -10.23
C ARG A 126 -17.04 3.00 -8.89
N LEU A 127 -16.37 2.32 -8.00
CA LEU A 127 -15.95 2.86 -6.72
C LEU A 127 -14.43 2.90 -6.68
N THR A 128 -13.89 4.07 -6.40
CA THR A 128 -12.45 4.30 -6.26
C THR A 128 -12.15 4.64 -4.81
N ILE A 129 -11.20 3.94 -4.22
CA ILE A 129 -10.65 4.23 -2.89
C ILE A 129 -9.26 4.82 -3.06
N THR A 130 -9.01 5.91 -2.35
CA THR A 130 -7.70 6.57 -2.30
C THR A 130 -7.32 6.90 -0.87
N PHE A 131 -6.06 6.69 -0.51
CA PHE A 131 -5.48 7.15 0.75
C PHE A 131 -3.98 7.42 0.58
N SER A 132 -3.42 8.19 1.49
CA SER A 132 -1.98 8.50 1.49
C SER A 132 -1.26 7.51 2.39
N ASP A 133 -0.35 6.74 1.84
CA ASP A 133 0.50 5.83 2.60
C ASP A 133 1.42 6.64 3.53
N GLU A 134 1.36 6.36 4.83
CA GLU A 134 2.13 7.08 5.84
C GLU A 134 3.64 6.86 5.72
N GLN A 135 4.07 5.68 5.27
CA GLN A 135 5.48 5.34 5.18
C GLN A 135 6.18 5.97 3.98
N THR A 136 5.50 5.98 2.84
CA THR A 136 6.07 6.44 1.58
C THR A 136 5.62 7.84 1.18
N GLY A 137 4.54 8.35 1.79
CA GLY A 137 3.88 9.60 1.42
C GLY A 137 3.21 9.56 0.04
N ARG A 138 3.09 8.38 -0.57
CA ARG A 138 2.47 8.20 -1.88
C ARG A 138 0.96 8.07 -1.78
N LEU A 139 0.27 8.57 -2.78
CA LEU A 139 -1.15 8.34 -2.95
C LEU A 139 -1.37 6.94 -3.50
N VAL A 140 -2.03 6.09 -2.70
CA VAL A 140 -2.52 4.78 -3.10
C VAL A 140 -3.91 4.95 -3.66
N SER A 141 -4.20 4.35 -4.82
CA SER A 141 -5.50 4.42 -5.47
C SER A 141 -5.85 3.10 -6.11
N ALA A 142 -7.06 2.60 -5.84
CA ALA A 142 -7.58 1.43 -6.52
C ALA A 142 -9.07 1.57 -6.77
N SER A 143 -9.56 1.00 -7.86
CA SER A 143 -10.96 1.01 -8.23
C SER A 143 -11.52 -0.38 -8.44
N ALA A 144 -12.79 -0.54 -8.09
CA ALA A 144 -13.61 -1.70 -8.44
C ALA A 144 -14.79 -1.24 -9.29
N GLN A 145 -15.28 -2.10 -10.16
CA GLN A 145 -16.44 -1.82 -11.02
C GLN A 145 -17.38 -3.01 -10.99
N GLU A 146 -18.68 -2.71 -10.90
CA GLU A 146 -19.75 -3.70 -10.95
C GLU A 146 -20.77 -3.30 -12.01
N HIS A 147 -21.36 -4.31 -12.64
CA HIS A 147 -22.46 -4.14 -13.60
C HIS A 147 -23.73 -4.70 -12.95
N LEU A 148 -24.74 -3.84 -12.85
CA LEU A 148 -26.02 -4.24 -12.27
C LEU A 148 -26.81 -5.13 -13.24
N SER A 149 -27.36 -6.21 -12.73
CA SER A 149 -28.20 -7.11 -13.51
C SER A 149 -29.44 -6.37 -14.04
N PRO A 150 -29.92 -6.69 -15.25
CA PRO A 150 -31.18 -6.16 -15.77
C PRO A 150 -32.41 -6.54 -14.95
N TRP A 151 -32.28 -7.56 -14.08
CA TRP A 151 -33.36 -8.13 -13.26
C TRP A 151 -33.46 -7.50 -11.85
N ILE A 152 -32.72 -6.43 -11.56
CA ILE A 152 -32.86 -5.68 -10.30
C ILE A 152 -34.04 -4.74 -10.48
N SER A 153 -35.14 -5.02 -9.80
CA SER A 153 -36.36 -4.18 -9.74
C SER A 153 -36.50 -3.58 -8.35
#